data_db8d19d66423110faeb47f6f56bac960
#
_entry.id   db8d19d66423110faeb47f6f56bac960
#
_cell.length_a   1.000
_cell.length_b   1.000
_cell.length_c   1.000
_cell.angle_alpha   90.00
_cell.angle_beta   90.00
_cell.angle_gamma   90.00
#
_symmetry.space_group_name_H-M   'P 1'
#
loop_
_entity.id
_entity.type
_entity.pdbx_description
1 polymer ?
#
loop_
_entity_poly.entity_id
_entity_poly.type
_entity_poly.pdbx_seq_one_letter_code
_entity_poly.pdbx_strand_id
1 'polypeptide(L)'
;MKPAFCALALIPLLLAGCATPPSAQAPMSSAAEASAQTALDERISYYANAYDVPESLIHRSILRESGYNPTAHVGPYWGLMQIRLDTARSMGFRGSARDLLDADTNLKYAVAYLSNAYVVAGRNPDHAIRLYASGYFWEARRKGLLDRLRTAQADEPPAN
;
A
#
# COMPACT_ATOMS: atom_id res chain seq x y z
N MET A 1 -55.95 -64.93 -8.82
CA MET A 1 -56.09 -63.61 -9.51
C MET A 1 -54.73 -62.91 -9.41
N LYS A 2 -53.96 -62.77 -10.50
CA LYS A 2 -52.63 -62.21 -10.54
C LYS A 2 -52.73 -60.75 -10.95
N PRO A 3 -52.05 -59.82 -10.31
CA PRO A 3 -51.87 -58.46 -10.83
C PRO A 3 -50.65 -58.36 -11.72
N ALA A 4 -50.78 -57.59 -12.79
CA ALA A 4 -49.79 -57.30 -13.81
C ALA A 4 -48.72 -56.38 -13.31
N PHE A 5 -47.43 -56.72 -13.61
CA PHE A 5 -46.28 -55.86 -13.41
C PHE A 5 -46.20 -54.79 -14.52
N CYS A 6 -46.28 -53.55 -14.18
CA CYS A 6 -45.99 -52.40 -15.05
C CYS A 6 -44.55 -51.98 -14.84
N ALA A 7 -43.66 -52.22 -15.78
CA ALA A 7 -42.28 -51.82 -15.75
C ALA A 7 -42.17 -50.33 -16.14
N LEU A 8 -41.78 -49.51 -15.21
CA LEU A 8 -41.45 -48.08 -15.44
C LEU A 8 -39.98 -47.96 -15.78
N ALA A 9 -39.66 -47.61 -17.03
CA ALA A 9 -38.31 -47.34 -17.49
C ALA A 9 -37.88 -45.96 -17.01
N LEU A 10 -36.88 -45.92 -16.12
CA LEU A 10 -36.19 -44.71 -15.72
C LEU A 10 -35.12 -44.34 -16.75
N ILE A 11 -35.30 -43.23 -17.45
CA ILE A 11 -34.30 -42.63 -18.32
C ILE A 11 -33.41 -41.74 -17.44
N PRO A 12 -32.08 -41.95 -17.35
CA PRO A 12 -31.21 -41.00 -16.64
C PRO A 12 -30.94 -39.79 -17.54
N LEU A 13 -31.37 -38.62 -17.10
CA LEU A 13 -31.05 -37.33 -17.68
C LEU A 13 -29.61 -36.94 -17.29
N LEU A 14 -28.66 -37.11 -18.21
CA LEU A 14 -27.28 -36.65 -18.07
C LEU A 14 -27.26 -35.12 -18.18
N LEU A 15 -27.23 -34.42 -17.05
CA LEU A 15 -26.87 -33.01 -16.97
C LEU A 15 -25.36 -32.89 -17.18
N ALA A 16 -24.94 -32.57 -18.41
CA ALA A 16 -23.58 -32.12 -18.72
C ALA A 16 -23.40 -30.72 -18.13
N GLY A 17 -22.91 -30.64 -16.89
CA GLY A 17 -22.45 -29.39 -16.28
C GLY A 17 -21.19 -28.89 -17.01
N CYS A 18 -21.33 -27.85 -17.81
CA CYS A 18 -20.16 -27.07 -18.27
C CYS A 18 -19.52 -26.40 -17.04
N ALA A 19 -18.56 -27.08 -16.43
CA ALA A 19 -17.63 -26.44 -15.48
C ALA A 19 -16.70 -25.55 -16.29
N THR A 20 -16.94 -24.25 -16.25
CA THR A 20 -15.94 -23.24 -16.65
C THR A 20 -14.74 -23.41 -15.74
N PRO A 21 -13.53 -23.69 -16.28
CA PRO A 21 -12.34 -23.74 -15.43
C PRO A 21 -12.12 -22.35 -14.83
N PRO A 22 -11.73 -22.25 -13.53
CA PRO A 22 -11.31 -20.98 -12.96
C PRO A 22 -10.15 -20.46 -13.81
N SER A 23 -10.23 -19.18 -14.22
CA SER A 23 -9.14 -18.49 -14.91
C SER A 23 -7.90 -18.58 -14.01
N ALA A 24 -7.03 -19.53 -14.32
CA ALA A 24 -5.70 -19.60 -13.72
C ALA A 24 -4.97 -18.33 -14.16
N GLN A 25 -4.86 -17.34 -13.25
CA GLN A 25 -3.86 -16.30 -13.39
C GLN A 25 -2.53 -17.04 -13.48
N ALA A 26 -1.87 -16.89 -14.64
CA ALA A 26 -0.56 -17.49 -14.85
C ALA A 26 0.36 -17.00 -13.70
N PRO A 27 1.11 -17.89 -13.02
CA PRO A 27 2.03 -17.49 -11.99
C PRO A 27 3.01 -16.51 -12.62
N MET A 28 3.08 -15.28 -12.07
CA MET A 28 4.12 -14.32 -12.45
C MET A 28 5.46 -15.05 -12.30
N SER A 29 6.32 -14.96 -13.32
CA SER A 29 7.62 -15.62 -13.26
C SER A 29 8.37 -15.10 -12.03
N SER A 30 8.97 -15.98 -11.23
CA SER A 30 9.76 -15.61 -10.05
C SER A 30 10.81 -14.52 -10.33
N ALA A 31 11.29 -14.45 -11.57
CA ALA A 31 12.19 -13.40 -12.04
C ALA A 31 11.51 -12.03 -12.15
N ALA A 32 10.22 -11.97 -12.54
CA ALA A 32 9.49 -10.71 -12.61
C ALA A 32 9.16 -10.17 -11.20
N GLU A 33 8.83 -11.04 -10.26
CA GLU A 33 8.60 -10.68 -8.86
C GLU A 33 9.89 -10.17 -8.20
N ALA A 34 11.02 -10.85 -8.43
CA ALA A 34 12.32 -10.42 -7.93
C ALA A 34 12.74 -9.06 -8.51
N SER A 35 12.47 -8.81 -9.79
CA SER A 35 12.75 -7.52 -10.44
C SER A 35 11.85 -6.41 -9.86
N ALA A 36 10.57 -6.67 -9.64
CA ALA A 36 9.66 -5.69 -9.04
C ALA A 36 10.05 -5.36 -7.59
N GLN A 37 10.49 -6.36 -6.81
CA GLN A 37 10.99 -6.15 -5.46
C GLN A 37 12.25 -5.30 -5.45
N THR A 38 13.22 -5.59 -6.33
CA THR A 38 14.46 -4.80 -6.46
C THR A 38 14.16 -3.34 -6.81
N ALA A 39 13.25 -3.10 -7.76
CA ALA A 39 12.85 -1.75 -8.12
C ALA A 39 12.16 -1.01 -6.96
N LEU A 40 11.36 -1.71 -6.16
CA LEU A 40 10.74 -1.12 -4.96
C LEU A 40 11.80 -0.76 -3.91
N ASP A 41 12.76 -1.64 -3.66
CA ASP A 41 13.83 -1.41 -2.69
C ASP A 41 14.71 -0.22 -3.09
N GLU A 42 15.02 -0.07 -4.38
CA GLU A 42 15.71 1.11 -4.92
C GLU A 42 14.93 2.40 -4.66
N ARG A 43 13.60 2.39 -4.84
CA ARG A 43 12.77 3.56 -4.56
C ARG A 43 12.68 3.86 -3.06
N ILE A 44 12.65 2.85 -2.21
CA ILE A 44 12.68 3.01 -0.75
C ILE A 44 14.01 3.67 -0.33
N SER A 45 15.15 3.15 -0.81
CA SER A 45 16.47 3.71 -0.56
C SER A 45 16.56 5.17 -1.02
N TYR A 46 16.03 5.46 -2.21
CA TYR A 46 15.97 6.82 -2.75
C TYR A 46 15.22 7.77 -1.79
N TYR A 47 13.99 7.43 -1.38
CA TYR A 47 13.20 8.30 -0.49
C TYR A 47 13.75 8.34 0.94
N ALA A 48 14.39 7.28 1.43
CA ALA A 48 15.09 7.26 2.70
C ALA A 48 16.17 8.34 2.75
N ASN A 49 16.99 8.42 1.70
CA ASN A 49 18.03 9.42 1.57
C ASN A 49 17.46 10.84 1.37
N ALA A 50 16.48 11.00 0.47
CA ALA A 50 15.88 12.30 0.16
C ALA A 50 15.22 12.93 1.39
N TYR A 51 14.59 12.14 2.25
CA TYR A 51 13.87 12.64 3.43
C TYR A 51 14.59 12.43 4.77
N ASP A 52 15.83 11.94 4.78
CA ASP A 52 16.63 11.67 5.99
C ASP A 52 15.88 10.78 7.00
N VAL A 53 15.35 9.65 6.47
CA VAL A 53 14.61 8.63 7.23
C VAL A 53 15.36 7.30 7.11
N PRO A 54 15.57 6.56 8.21
CA PRO A 54 16.16 5.23 8.10
C PRO A 54 15.31 4.30 7.21
N GLU A 55 15.92 3.62 6.24
CA GLU A 55 15.24 2.65 5.38
C GLU A 55 14.45 1.61 6.19
N SER A 56 15.06 1.12 7.27
CA SER A 56 14.43 0.16 8.19
C SER A 56 13.11 0.67 8.78
N LEU A 57 12.97 1.99 8.97
CA LEU A 57 11.72 2.60 9.43
C LEU A 57 10.66 2.61 8.34
N ILE A 58 11.06 2.85 7.08
CA ILE A 58 10.15 2.81 5.93
C ILE A 58 9.67 1.37 5.71
N HIS A 59 10.58 0.39 5.64
CA HIS A 59 10.25 -1.03 5.51
C HIS A 59 9.29 -1.51 6.60
N ARG A 60 9.55 -1.12 7.86
CA ARG A 60 8.69 -1.47 8.98
C ARG A 60 7.29 -0.84 8.86
N SER A 61 7.22 0.37 8.34
CA SER A 61 5.93 1.04 8.08
C SER A 61 5.17 0.34 6.96
N ILE A 62 5.81 0.03 5.83
CA ILE A 62 5.19 -0.68 4.71
C ILE A 62 4.68 -2.05 5.14
N LEU A 63 5.50 -2.82 5.86
CA LEU A 63 5.10 -4.15 6.36
C LEU A 63 3.86 -4.07 7.25
N ARG A 64 3.84 -3.07 8.13
CA ARG A 64 2.71 -2.85 9.06
C ARG A 64 1.43 -2.40 8.35
N GLU A 65 1.55 -1.51 7.37
CA GLU A 65 0.41 -0.82 6.76
C GLU A 65 -0.26 -1.65 5.64
N SER A 66 0.53 -2.34 4.82
CA SER A 66 0.00 -3.07 3.65
C SER A 66 0.59 -4.47 3.44
N GLY A 67 1.62 -4.87 4.21
CA GLY A 67 2.36 -6.08 3.92
C GLY A 67 3.02 -6.06 2.54
N TYR A 68 3.50 -4.91 2.08
CA TYR A 68 4.07 -4.68 0.76
C TYR A 68 3.08 -4.76 -0.42
N ASN A 69 1.78 -4.64 -0.18
CA ASN A 69 0.79 -4.57 -1.25
C ASN A 69 0.60 -3.12 -1.74
N PRO A 70 1.10 -2.73 -2.94
CA PRO A 70 0.96 -1.36 -3.45
C PRO A 70 -0.48 -1.02 -3.80
N THR A 71 -1.32 -2.01 -4.10
CA THR A 71 -2.73 -1.82 -4.45
C THR A 71 -3.68 -1.93 -3.26
N ALA A 72 -3.15 -2.00 -2.03
CA ALA A 72 -3.97 -2.06 -0.83
C ALA A 72 -4.83 -0.80 -0.69
N HIS A 73 -6.13 -1.00 -0.40
CA HIS A 73 -7.08 0.07 -0.16
C HIS A 73 -8.05 -0.35 0.94
N VAL A 74 -8.04 0.37 2.06
CA VAL A 74 -8.92 0.11 3.21
C VAL A 74 -9.55 1.43 3.67
N GLY A 75 -10.83 1.61 3.38
CA GLY A 75 -11.54 2.85 3.73
C GLY A 75 -10.88 4.09 3.11
N PRO A 76 -10.41 5.08 3.91
CA PRO A 76 -9.76 6.27 3.38
C PRO A 76 -8.26 6.10 3.12
N TYR A 77 -7.69 4.90 3.28
CA TYR A 77 -6.25 4.61 3.25
C TYR A 77 -5.85 3.92 1.95
N TRP A 78 -4.72 4.34 1.35
CA TRP A 78 -4.32 3.97 -0.01
C TRP A 78 -2.85 3.55 -0.08
N GLY A 79 -2.59 2.45 -0.81
CA GLY A 79 -1.28 2.01 -1.27
C GLY A 79 -0.35 1.46 -0.18
N LEU A 80 0.93 1.39 -0.49
CA LEU A 80 1.99 0.76 0.32
C LEU A 80 2.00 1.18 1.78
N MET A 81 1.89 2.48 2.05
CA MET A 81 1.96 3.04 3.39
C MET A 81 0.60 3.51 3.91
N GLN A 82 -0.50 3.10 3.26
CA GLN A 82 -1.88 3.40 3.67
C GLN A 82 -2.08 4.88 4.00
N ILE A 83 -1.59 5.77 3.13
CA ILE A 83 -1.75 7.21 3.31
C ILE A 83 -3.16 7.66 2.94
N ARG A 84 -3.72 8.63 3.66
CA ARG A 84 -5.00 9.26 3.32
C ARG A 84 -4.80 10.32 2.24
N LEU A 85 -5.82 10.53 1.40
CA LEU A 85 -5.79 11.57 0.36
C LEU A 85 -5.57 12.97 0.93
N ASP A 86 -6.23 13.31 2.04
CA ASP A 86 -6.07 14.61 2.71
C ASP A 86 -4.65 14.79 3.27
N THR A 87 -4.06 13.73 3.83
CA THR A 87 -2.67 13.73 4.29
C THR A 87 -1.70 13.91 3.12
N ALA A 88 -1.88 13.14 2.02
CA ALA A 88 -1.06 13.31 0.83
C ALA A 88 -1.16 14.73 0.24
N ARG A 89 -2.35 15.31 0.23
CA ARG A 89 -2.57 16.70 -0.20
C ARG A 89 -1.86 17.71 0.69
N SER A 90 -1.81 17.50 1.99
CA SER A 90 -1.01 18.35 2.91
C SER A 90 0.48 18.26 2.64
N MET A 91 0.94 17.15 2.02
CA MET A 91 2.33 16.97 1.58
C MET A 91 2.57 17.49 0.14
N GLY A 92 1.57 18.11 -0.49
CA GLY A 92 1.70 18.68 -1.83
C GLY A 92 1.11 17.86 -2.97
N PHE A 93 0.51 16.69 -2.70
CA PHE A 93 -0.12 15.85 -3.73
C PHE A 93 -1.29 16.58 -4.41
N ARG A 94 -1.41 16.44 -5.75
CA ARG A 94 -2.46 17.09 -6.56
C ARG A 94 -3.29 16.09 -7.38
N GLY A 95 -2.97 14.79 -7.31
CA GLY A 95 -3.68 13.74 -8.04
C GLY A 95 -4.97 13.29 -7.38
N SER A 96 -5.53 12.22 -7.93
CA SER A 96 -6.69 11.50 -7.39
C SER A 96 -6.28 10.49 -6.31
N ALA A 97 -7.23 10.03 -5.50
CA ALA A 97 -6.94 9.00 -4.50
C ALA A 97 -6.41 7.70 -5.12
N ARG A 98 -6.85 7.36 -6.34
CA ARG A 98 -6.42 6.16 -7.05
C ARG A 98 -4.94 6.21 -7.45
N ASP A 99 -4.40 7.40 -7.70
CA ASP A 99 -2.99 7.55 -8.06
C ASP A 99 -2.06 7.21 -6.88
N LEU A 100 -2.58 7.20 -5.66
CA LEU A 100 -1.85 6.72 -4.46
C LEU A 100 -1.69 5.18 -4.41
N LEU A 101 -2.26 4.43 -5.36
CA LEU A 101 -1.99 3.00 -5.55
C LEU A 101 -0.73 2.76 -6.39
N ASP A 102 -0.18 3.77 -7.03
CA ASP A 102 1.16 3.71 -7.61
C ASP A 102 2.20 3.73 -6.49
N ALA A 103 3.12 2.77 -6.52
CA ALA A 103 4.09 2.57 -5.44
C ALA A 103 5.00 3.78 -5.24
N ASP A 104 5.49 4.38 -6.32
CA ASP A 104 6.39 5.52 -6.27
C ASP A 104 5.68 6.78 -5.77
N THR A 105 4.50 7.07 -6.30
CA THR A 105 3.64 8.15 -5.83
C THR A 105 3.32 8.00 -4.34
N ASN A 106 3.00 6.79 -3.89
CA ASN A 106 2.72 6.52 -2.48
C ASN A 106 3.93 6.81 -1.59
N LEU A 107 5.10 6.27 -1.95
CA LEU A 107 6.35 6.48 -1.22
C LEU A 107 6.69 7.96 -1.14
N LYS A 108 6.62 8.70 -2.26
CA LYS A 108 6.94 10.13 -2.32
C LYS A 108 6.24 10.92 -1.20
N TYR A 109 4.93 10.78 -1.07
CA TYR A 109 4.15 11.56 -0.11
C TYR A 109 4.09 10.95 1.28
N ALA A 110 4.05 9.63 1.38
CA ALA A 110 3.99 8.95 2.66
C ALA A 110 5.32 8.99 3.42
N VAL A 111 6.47 8.86 2.73
CA VAL A 111 7.78 8.99 3.38
C VAL A 111 8.05 10.44 3.81
N ALA A 112 7.63 11.44 3.02
CA ALA A 112 7.68 12.84 3.45
C ALA A 112 6.88 13.08 4.74
N TYR A 113 5.67 12.51 4.83
CA TYR A 113 4.85 12.57 6.04
C TYR A 113 5.50 11.83 7.22
N LEU A 114 6.08 10.64 6.96
CA LEU A 114 6.82 9.86 7.96
C LEU A 114 8.07 10.60 8.46
N SER A 115 8.77 11.32 7.59
CA SER A 115 9.95 12.10 7.98
C SER A 115 9.58 13.21 8.96
N ASN A 116 8.47 13.90 8.73
CA ASN A 116 7.96 14.88 9.68
C ASN A 116 7.61 14.23 11.04
N ALA A 117 6.94 13.08 11.02
CA ALA A 117 6.66 12.31 12.23
C ALA A 117 7.95 11.90 12.95
N TYR A 118 8.99 11.53 12.21
CA TYR A 118 10.30 11.13 12.74
C TYR A 118 11.04 12.31 13.38
N VAL A 119 11.01 13.49 12.76
CA VAL A 119 11.55 14.74 13.34
C VAL A 119 10.82 15.09 14.64
N VAL A 120 9.49 15.08 14.62
CA VAL A 120 8.66 15.40 15.80
C VAL A 120 8.86 14.39 16.93
N ALA A 121 9.08 13.13 16.58
CA ALA A 121 9.40 12.04 17.52
C ALA A 121 10.81 12.16 18.14
N GLY A 122 11.61 13.18 17.77
CA GLY A 122 13.00 13.28 18.20
C GLY A 122 13.88 12.17 17.66
N ARG A 123 13.59 11.72 16.43
CA ARG A 123 14.25 10.58 15.74
C ARG A 123 14.09 9.23 16.44
N ASN A 124 13.04 9.07 17.23
CA ASN A 124 12.66 7.77 17.81
C ASN A 124 11.73 7.02 16.83
N PRO A 125 12.15 5.85 16.29
CA PRO A 125 11.38 5.13 15.27
C PRO A 125 10.01 4.65 15.75
N ASP A 126 9.91 4.17 16.99
CA ASP A 126 8.65 3.66 17.54
C ASP A 126 7.64 4.78 17.78
N HIS A 127 8.13 5.93 18.22
CA HIS A 127 7.30 7.12 18.38
C HIS A 127 6.87 7.68 17.02
N ALA A 128 7.77 7.69 16.01
CA ALA A 128 7.46 8.11 14.66
C ALA A 128 6.31 7.30 14.03
N ILE A 129 6.31 5.97 14.19
CA ILE A 129 5.22 5.11 13.72
C ILE A 129 3.89 5.46 14.41
N ARG A 130 3.90 5.72 15.71
CA ARG A 130 2.68 6.17 16.41
C ARG A 130 2.18 7.51 15.88
N LEU A 131 3.07 8.47 15.68
CA LEU A 131 2.74 9.78 15.14
C LEU A 131 2.31 9.74 13.67
N TYR A 132 2.86 8.82 12.88
CA TYR A 132 2.40 8.57 11.52
C TYR A 132 0.92 8.16 11.51
N ALA A 133 0.53 7.24 12.38
CA ALA A 133 -0.83 6.72 12.46
C ALA A 133 -1.83 7.70 13.09
N SER A 134 -1.43 8.46 14.10
CA SER A 134 -2.32 9.35 14.88
C SER A 134 -2.27 10.83 14.47
N GLY A 135 -1.28 11.20 13.64
CA GLY A 135 -0.99 12.59 13.30
C GLY A 135 -0.02 13.24 14.29
N TYR A 136 0.88 14.04 13.77
CA TYR A 136 1.95 14.69 14.56
C TYR A 136 1.70 16.19 14.81
N PHE A 137 0.68 16.80 14.21
CA PHE A 137 0.49 18.25 14.19
C PHE A 137 0.49 18.90 15.59
N TRP A 138 -0.29 18.36 16.51
CA TRP A 138 -0.40 18.92 17.85
C TRP A 138 0.88 18.75 18.67
N GLU A 139 1.61 17.66 18.48
CA GLU A 139 2.89 17.46 19.13
C GLU A 139 3.96 18.39 18.55
N ALA A 140 4.00 18.55 17.22
CA ALA A 140 4.87 19.49 16.54
C ALA A 140 4.64 20.92 17.01
N ARG A 141 3.37 21.33 17.10
CA ARG A 141 3.01 22.67 17.62
C ARG A 141 3.49 22.88 19.05
N ARG A 142 3.24 21.93 19.94
CA ARG A 142 3.67 22.00 21.34
C ARG A 142 5.18 22.07 21.50
N LYS A 143 5.92 21.42 20.59
CA LYS A 143 7.39 21.41 20.55
C LYS A 143 8.01 22.60 19.79
N GLY A 144 7.20 23.47 19.16
CA GLY A 144 7.70 24.57 18.33
C GLY A 144 8.43 24.11 17.07
N LEU A 145 7.99 22.98 16.46
CA LEU A 145 8.65 22.35 15.33
C LEU A 145 7.91 22.56 13.99
N LEU A 146 6.83 23.34 13.96
CA LEU A 146 6.02 23.49 12.74
C LEU A 146 6.83 24.04 11.55
N ASP A 147 7.73 24.97 11.78
CA ASP A 147 8.58 25.59 10.75
C ASP A 147 9.68 24.64 10.22
N ARG A 148 9.85 23.49 10.87
CA ARG A 148 10.81 22.45 10.47
C ARG A 148 10.18 21.33 9.65
N LEU A 149 8.86 21.38 9.48
CA LEU A 149 8.14 20.37 8.71
C LEU A 149 8.23 20.70 7.22
N ARG A 150 8.41 19.68 6.40
CA ARG A 150 8.57 19.79 4.94
C ARG A 150 7.38 19.21 4.19
N THR A 151 7.25 19.54 2.91
CA THR A 151 6.33 18.88 1.96
C THR A 151 7.13 18.07 0.95
N ALA A 152 6.47 17.12 0.28
CA ALA A 152 7.11 16.27 -0.71
C ALA A 152 7.61 17.02 -1.96
N GLN A 153 7.13 18.23 -2.22
CA GLN A 153 7.55 19.04 -3.37
C GLN A 153 8.89 19.73 -3.15
N ALA A 154 9.33 19.91 -1.90
CA ALA A 154 10.57 20.63 -1.59
C ALA A 154 11.84 19.87 -2.02
N ASP A 155 11.73 18.57 -2.28
CA ASP A 155 12.87 17.67 -2.48
C ASP A 155 12.72 16.83 -3.79
N GLU A 156 12.14 17.41 -4.87
CA GLU A 156 12.10 16.73 -6.17
C GLU A 156 13.51 16.71 -6.75
N PRO A 157 14.08 15.51 -7.05
CA PRO A 157 15.35 15.44 -7.74
C PRO A 157 15.21 16.03 -9.13
N PRO A 158 16.29 16.57 -9.72
CA PRO A 158 16.27 16.99 -11.11
C PRO A 158 15.82 15.80 -11.97
N ALA A 159 14.84 16.03 -12.83
CA ALA A 159 14.43 15.07 -13.84
C ALA A 159 15.65 14.74 -14.71
N ASN A 160 16.03 13.46 -14.75
CA ASN A 160 17.06 12.97 -15.67
C ASN A 160 16.54 12.98 -17.09
#